data_a0c111253f059b4ced1643c1a3d0cb17
#
_entry.id   a0c111253f059b4ced1643c1a3d0cb17
#
_cell.length_a   1.000
_cell.length_b   1.000
_cell.length_c   1.000
_cell.angle_alpha   90.00
_cell.angle_beta   90.00
_cell.angle_gamma   90.00
#
_symmetry.space_group_name_H-M   'P 1'
#
loop_
_entity.id
_entity.type
_entity.pdbx_description
1 polymer ?
#
loop_
_entity_poly.entity_id
_entity_poly.type
_entity_poly.pdbx_seq_one_letter_code
_entity_poly.pdbx_strand_id
1 'polypeptide(L)'
;MATSQTLFGLTFAVLLGVSTVTHGQESGVFEDRVLKDADGTEAKYVVFKPAGAGKVVEGKKIPLILFLHGSGETGTDGKKQATVGLGPVVKKQAATFPAYVVFAQSHKRNWRAGSTDANRALRMVDELCKEAPIDTNRIYLTGLSMGGYGTWSLAAAEPKRWAAIVPVCGGGNPADVGKFKDIPCWCFHGDKDTAVKVEKSREMIEALKKVESDPKYTEYPGVGHNSWDKAYGTPELFPWLFAQKRTELK
;
A
#
# COMPACT_ATOMS: atom_id res chain seq x y z
N MET A 1 -82.04 7.73 44.59
CA MET A 1 -81.82 7.73 43.16
C MET A 1 -80.37 8.24 42.96
N ALA A 2 -79.44 7.34 42.74
CA ALA A 2 -78.01 7.68 42.55
C ALA A 2 -77.59 7.24 41.13
N THR A 3 -77.24 8.19 40.29
CA THR A 3 -76.81 7.98 38.94
C THR A 3 -75.28 7.81 38.93
N SER A 4 -74.82 6.64 38.54
CA SER A 4 -73.40 6.31 38.31
C SER A 4 -72.93 6.83 36.95
N GLN A 5 -71.91 7.67 36.93
CA GLN A 5 -71.20 8.08 35.72
C GLN A 5 -69.96 7.25 35.58
N THR A 6 -69.89 6.48 34.50
CA THR A 6 -68.69 5.65 34.08
C THR A 6 -67.79 6.53 33.23
N LEU A 7 -66.56 6.81 33.72
CA LEU A 7 -65.51 7.48 32.94
C LEU A 7 -64.74 6.39 32.07
N PHE A 8 -64.80 6.61 30.75
CA PHE A 8 -63.96 5.86 29.80
C PHE A 8 -62.61 6.56 29.67
N GLY A 9 -61.57 5.95 30.17
CA GLY A 9 -60.18 6.40 29.94
C GLY A 9 -59.63 5.90 28.60
N LEU A 10 -59.33 6.79 27.66
CA LEU A 10 -58.61 6.49 26.44
C LEU A 10 -57.11 6.51 26.76
N THR A 11 -56.46 5.34 26.68
CA THR A 11 -54.99 5.22 26.76
C THR A 11 -54.42 5.36 25.35
N PHE A 12 -53.72 6.47 25.10
CA PHE A 12 -52.95 6.66 23.87
C PHE A 12 -51.62 5.94 24.00
N ALA A 13 -51.41 4.85 23.26
CA ALA A 13 -50.11 4.20 23.13
C ALA A 13 -49.27 4.94 22.05
N VAL A 14 -48.27 5.66 22.50
CA VAL A 14 -47.27 6.26 21.59
C VAL A 14 -46.26 5.17 21.18
N LEU A 15 -46.40 4.66 19.97
CA LEU A 15 -45.37 3.82 19.36
C LEU A 15 -44.15 4.70 18.94
N LEU A 16 -43.10 4.69 19.77
CA LEU A 16 -41.78 5.20 19.36
C LEU A 16 -41.17 4.24 18.34
N GLY A 17 -41.30 4.57 17.07
CA GLY A 17 -40.59 3.88 16.00
C GLY A 17 -39.08 4.15 16.10
N VAL A 18 -38.32 3.16 16.58
CA VAL A 18 -36.86 3.19 16.52
C VAL A 18 -36.49 2.93 15.07
N SER A 19 -36.25 4.00 14.29
CA SER A 19 -35.58 3.88 12.98
C SER A 19 -34.13 3.46 13.21
N THR A 20 -33.83 2.20 13.02
CA THR A 20 -32.43 1.71 12.88
C THR A 20 -31.90 2.23 11.56
N VAL A 21 -31.15 3.33 11.62
CA VAL A 21 -30.32 3.78 10.49
C VAL A 21 -29.19 2.75 10.36
N THR A 22 -29.35 1.79 9.47
CA THR A 22 -28.25 0.95 9.03
C THR A 22 -27.26 1.84 8.27
N HIS A 23 -26.21 2.31 8.96
CA HIS A 23 -25.06 2.90 8.30
C HIS A 23 -24.41 1.78 7.47
N GLY A 24 -24.66 1.76 6.17
CA GLY A 24 -23.90 0.94 5.25
C GLY A 24 -22.43 1.25 5.47
N GLN A 25 -21.62 0.23 5.75
CA GLN A 25 -20.18 0.39 5.98
C GLN A 25 -19.59 1.02 4.71
N GLU A 26 -19.09 2.25 4.82
CA GLU A 26 -18.41 2.90 3.69
C GLU A 26 -17.22 2.03 3.28
N SER A 27 -17.07 1.79 1.99
CA SER A 27 -15.93 1.06 1.41
C SER A 27 -14.95 2.03 0.81
N GLY A 28 -13.67 1.72 0.87
CA GLY A 28 -12.66 2.46 0.13
C GLY A 28 -12.86 2.28 -1.39
N VAL A 29 -12.35 3.23 -2.16
CA VAL A 29 -12.58 3.32 -3.61
C VAL A 29 -11.26 3.37 -4.38
N PHE A 30 -11.25 2.80 -5.57
CA PHE A 30 -10.17 2.92 -6.54
C PHE A 30 -10.50 4.07 -7.49
N GLU A 31 -9.63 5.08 -7.56
CA GLU A 31 -9.78 6.27 -8.39
C GLU A 31 -8.76 6.24 -9.51
N ASP A 32 -9.23 6.32 -10.78
CA ASP A 32 -8.36 6.52 -11.94
C ASP A 32 -7.82 7.96 -11.93
N ARG A 33 -6.50 8.11 -12.09
CA ARG A 33 -5.83 9.41 -12.09
C ARG A 33 -4.85 9.54 -13.26
N VAL A 34 -4.46 10.77 -13.56
CA VAL A 34 -3.51 11.10 -14.60
C VAL A 34 -2.48 12.08 -14.06
N LEU A 35 -1.20 11.70 -14.12
CA LEU A 35 -0.08 12.59 -13.92
C LEU A 35 0.34 13.16 -15.28
N LYS A 36 0.52 14.48 -15.39
CA LYS A 36 1.05 15.13 -16.59
C LYS A 36 2.52 15.50 -16.39
N ASP A 37 3.34 15.13 -17.34
CA ASP A 37 4.72 15.58 -17.41
C ASP A 37 4.82 16.97 -18.03
N ALA A 38 5.96 17.62 -17.89
CA ALA A 38 6.19 18.96 -18.41
C ALA A 38 6.07 19.04 -19.95
N ASP A 39 6.33 17.93 -20.65
CA ASP A 39 6.20 17.80 -22.11
C ASP A 39 4.76 17.47 -22.56
N GLY A 40 3.80 17.41 -21.62
CA GLY A 40 2.41 17.05 -21.89
C GLY A 40 2.13 15.55 -21.91
N THR A 41 3.14 14.69 -21.77
CA THR A 41 2.92 13.24 -21.68
C THR A 41 2.06 12.89 -20.48
N GLU A 42 1.04 12.06 -20.68
CA GLU A 42 0.15 11.58 -19.63
C GLU A 42 0.58 10.21 -19.13
N ALA A 43 0.67 10.08 -17.80
CA ALA A 43 0.88 8.82 -17.12
C ALA A 43 -0.34 8.49 -16.26
N LYS A 44 -1.13 7.52 -16.71
CA LYS A 44 -2.31 7.03 -15.99
C LYS A 44 -1.89 6.14 -14.82
N TYR A 45 -2.58 6.28 -13.70
CA TYR A 45 -2.35 5.49 -12.49
C TYR A 45 -3.64 5.33 -11.69
N VAL A 46 -3.61 4.49 -10.67
CA VAL A 46 -4.76 4.28 -9.78
C VAL A 46 -4.37 4.65 -8.37
N VAL A 47 -5.29 5.31 -7.66
CA VAL A 47 -5.18 5.55 -6.22
C VAL A 47 -6.31 4.80 -5.52
N PHE A 48 -5.96 3.96 -4.56
CA PHE A 48 -6.95 3.49 -3.59
C PHE A 48 -7.05 4.50 -2.45
N LYS A 49 -8.27 4.98 -2.22
CA LYS A 49 -8.62 5.87 -1.11
C LYS A 49 -9.38 5.07 -0.05
N PRO A 50 -8.88 4.98 1.19
CA PRO A 50 -9.52 4.18 2.23
C PRO A 50 -10.87 4.75 2.65
N ALA A 51 -11.72 3.88 3.19
CA ALA A 51 -13.02 4.28 3.75
C ALA A 51 -12.84 5.40 4.79
N GLY A 52 -13.75 6.37 4.80
CA GLY A 52 -13.73 7.49 5.75
C GLY A 52 -12.61 8.51 5.53
N ALA A 53 -11.78 8.39 4.50
CA ALA A 53 -10.69 9.34 4.22
C ALA A 53 -11.16 10.78 3.92
N GLY A 54 -12.43 10.96 3.50
CA GLY A 54 -13.06 12.28 3.34
C GLY A 54 -13.65 12.87 4.63
N LYS A 55 -13.74 12.06 5.70
CA LYS A 55 -14.29 12.44 7.02
C LYS A 55 -13.19 12.48 8.09
N VAL A 56 -11.97 12.81 7.67
CA VAL A 56 -10.82 12.82 8.59
C VAL A 56 -11.08 13.81 9.72
N VAL A 57 -11.09 13.30 10.94
CA VAL A 57 -11.08 14.13 12.15
C VAL A 57 -9.83 15.00 12.10
N GLU A 58 -9.96 16.28 12.40
CA GLU A 58 -8.88 17.25 12.38
C GLU A 58 -7.62 16.68 13.09
N GLY A 59 -6.47 16.68 12.38
CA GLY A 59 -5.20 16.14 12.86
C GLY A 59 -4.96 14.66 12.63
N LYS A 60 -5.93 13.84 12.19
CA LYS A 60 -5.72 12.42 11.89
C LYS A 60 -5.13 12.24 10.50
N LYS A 61 -3.89 11.78 10.42
CA LYS A 61 -3.19 11.48 9.16
C LYS A 61 -3.22 9.98 8.83
N ILE A 62 -3.25 9.66 7.54
CA ILE A 62 -3.44 8.30 7.01
C ILE A 62 -2.15 7.81 6.35
N PRO A 63 -1.73 6.55 6.56
CA PRO A 63 -0.57 5.98 5.88
C PRO A 63 -0.74 5.92 4.36
N LEU A 64 0.40 5.85 3.64
CA LEU A 64 0.44 5.70 2.19
C LEU A 64 1.38 4.56 1.79
N ILE A 65 0.98 3.76 0.82
CA ILE A 65 1.82 2.74 0.19
C ILE A 65 2.03 3.12 -1.29
N LEU A 66 3.28 3.14 -1.74
CA LEU A 66 3.62 3.10 -3.16
C LEU A 66 3.83 1.64 -3.57
N PHE A 67 3.04 1.18 -4.53
CA PHE A 67 3.15 -0.15 -5.10
C PHE A 67 3.74 -0.10 -6.51
N LEU A 68 4.77 -0.92 -6.75
CA LEU A 68 5.46 -1.08 -8.02
C LEU A 68 5.18 -2.48 -8.59
N HIS A 69 4.53 -2.54 -9.73
CA HIS A 69 4.14 -3.80 -10.39
C HIS A 69 5.32 -4.51 -11.07
N GLY A 70 5.10 -5.74 -11.51
CA GLY A 70 6.04 -6.52 -12.29
C GLY A 70 6.09 -6.11 -13.77
N SER A 71 6.92 -6.80 -14.55
CA SER A 71 7.08 -6.48 -15.98
C SER A 71 5.81 -6.77 -16.82
N GLY A 72 4.93 -7.65 -16.35
CA GLY A 72 3.68 -8.04 -17.05
C GLY A 72 2.64 -6.94 -17.11
N GLU A 73 2.66 -6.00 -16.17
CA GLU A 73 1.69 -4.90 -16.05
C GLU A 73 2.16 -3.61 -16.69
N THR A 74 3.33 -3.64 -17.37
CA THR A 74 3.83 -2.51 -18.17
C THR A 74 2.80 -2.10 -19.22
N GLY A 75 2.57 -0.79 -19.35
CA GLY A 75 1.60 -0.26 -20.30
C GLY A 75 1.22 1.17 -20.01
N THR A 76 0.15 1.62 -20.67
CA THR A 76 -0.38 2.98 -20.58
C THR A 76 -1.89 3.00 -20.31
N ASP A 77 -2.49 1.82 -20.02
CA ASP A 77 -3.93 1.71 -19.79
C ASP A 77 -4.36 2.28 -18.42
N GLY A 78 -3.42 2.40 -17.48
CA GLY A 78 -3.68 2.91 -16.14
C GLY A 78 -4.46 1.93 -15.25
N LYS A 79 -4.54 0.63 -15.60
CA LYS A 79 -5.42 -0.34 -14.92
C LYS A 79 -4.74 -1.63 -14.51
N LYS A 80 -3.92 -2.23 -15.36
CA LYS A 80 -3.31 -3.55 -15.12
C LYS A 80 -2.52 -3.61 -13.82
N GLN A 81 -1.82 -2.55 -13.45
CA GLN A 81 -0.99 -2.48 -12.25
C GLN A 81 -1.79 -2.66 -10.94
N ALA A 82 -3.09 -2.40 -10.94
CA ALA A 82 -3.96 -2.60 -9.78
C ALA A 82 -4.65 -3.98 -9.76
N THR A 83 -4.33 -4.88 -10.71
CA THR A 83 -4.94 -6.20 -10.82
C THR A 83 -4.06 -7.33 -10.32
N VAL A 84 -2.84 -7.05 -9.88
CA VAL A 84 -1.84 -8.02 -9.44
C VAL A 84 -1.30 -7.67 -8.05
N GLY A 85 -0.77 -8.65 -7.36
CA GLY A 85 -0.07 -8.47 -6.08
C GLY A 85 -0.92 -7.79 -5.01
N LEU A 86 -0.59 -6.55 -4.67
CA LEU A 86 -1.29 -5.79 -3.62
C LEU A 86 -2.74 -5.42 -4.01
N GLY A 87 -3.01 -5.19 -5.29
CA GLY A 87 -4.32 -4.70 -5.75
C GLY A 87 -5.50 -5.59 -5.37
N PRO A 88 -5.49 -6.91 -5.67
CA PRO A 88 -6.53 -7.85 -5.25
C PRO A 88 -6.75 -7.91 -3.73
N VAL A 89 -5.68 -7.80 -2.93
CA VAL A 89 -5.76 -7.80 -1.46
C VAL A 89 -6.47 -6.55 -0.96
N VAL A 90 -6.08 -5.37 -1.44
CA VAL A 90 -6.75 -4.10 -1.12
C VAL A 90 -8.21 -4.12 -1.54
N LYS A 91 -8.52 -4.64 -2.73
CA LYS A 91 -9.89 -4.78 -3.22
C LYS A 91 -10.74 -5.65 -2.31
N LYS A 92 -10.21 -6.80 -1.87
CA LYS A 92 -10.90 -7.73 -0.94
C LYS A 92 -11.14 -7.08 0.43
N GLN A 93 -10.26 -6.19 0.86
CA GLN A 93 -10.31 -5.52 2.17
C GLN A 93 -10.75 -4.05 2.06
N ALA A 94 -11.40 -3.64 0.97
CA ALA A 94 -11.67 -2.23 0.69
C ALA A 94 -12.44 -1.49 1.79
N ALA A 95 -13.29 -2.19 2.56
CA ALA A 95 -14.02 -1.61 3.68
C ALA A 95 -13.15 -1.32 4.92
N THR A 96 -12.00 -1.99 5.05
CA THR A 96 -11.18 -1.95 6.28
C THR A 96 -9.71 -1.61 6.04
N PHE A 97 -9.25 -1.58 4.78
CA PHE A 97 -7.85 -1.30 4.48
C PHE A 97 -7.49 0.15 4.86
N PRO A 98 -6.53 0.37 5.78
CA PRO A 98 -6.42 1.65 6.50
C PRO A 98 -5.48 2.67 5.85
N ALA A 99 -5.01 2.41 4.63
CA ALA A 99 -3.99 3.24 3.97
C ALA A 99 -4.42 3.64 2.56
N TYR A 100 -3.96 4.79 2.10
CA TYR A 100 -3.92 5.09 0.67
C TYR A 100 -2.94 4.16 -0.03
N VAL A 101 -3.22 3.83 -1.30
CA VAL A 101 -2.25 3.10 -2.13
C VAL A 101 -2.15 3.77 -3.49
N VAL A 102 -0.93 4.12 -3.90
CA VAL A 102 -0.62 4.56 -5.26
C VAL A 102 -0.16 3.34 -6.06
N PHE A 103 -0.92 2.99 -7.08
CA PHE A 103 -0.60 1.97 -8.07
C PHE A 103 -0.08 2.67 -9.33
N ALA A 104 1.23 2.94 -9.37
CA ALA A 104 1.87 3.53 -10.53
C ALA A 104 1.97 2.51 -11.68
N GLN A 105 1.88 2.94 -12.95
CA GLN A 105 2.13 2.09 -14.11
C GLN A 105 3.40 2.52 -14.83
N SER A 106 4.33 1.58 -15.02
CA SER A 106 5.53 1.78 -15.81
C SER A 106 5.20 1.71 -17.31
N HIS A 107 5.65 2.69 -18.06
CA HIS A 107 5.50 2.71 -19.51
C HIS A 107 6.66 2.00 -20.24
N LYS A 108 7.85 2.01 -19.61
CA LYS A 108 9.11 1.54 -20.23
C LYS A 108 9.79 0.39 -19.48
N ARG A 109 9.05 -0.33 -18.63
CA ARG A 109 9.55 -1.47 -17.83
C ARG A 109 10.77 -1.12 -16.98
N ASN A 110 10.75 0.01 -16.31
CA ASN A 110 11.91 0.46 -15.56
C ASN A 110 11.52 1.20 -14.27
N TRP A 111 11.71 0.53 -13.12
CA TRP A 111 11.55 1.13 -11.79
C TRP A 111 12.88 1.55 -11.15
N ARG A 112 13.98 1.54 -11.91
CA ARG A 112 15.27 1.99 -11.38
C ARG A 112 15.20 3.48 -11.03
N ALA A 113 15.79 3.85 -9.91
CA ALA A 113 15.90 5.26 -9.49
C ALA A 113 16.51 6.13 -10.62
N GLY A 114 15.93 7.31 -10.80
CA GLY A 114 16.29 8.23 -11.88
C GLY A 114 15.62 7.92 -13.23
N SER A 115 14.96 6.76 -13.41
CA SER A 115 14.17 6.51 -14.61
C SER A 115 12.90 7.37 -14.65
N THR A 116 12.38 7.63 -15.86
CA THR A 116 11.13 8.36 -16.05
C THR A 116 9.97 7.73 -15.26
N ASP A 117 9.84 6.39 -15.31
CA ASP A 117 8.75 5.69 -14.63
C ASP A 117 8.86 5.79 -13.11
N ALA A 118 10.07 5.64 -12.55
CA ALA A 118 10.33 5.79 -11.12
C ALA A 118 10.06 7.24 -10.67
N ASN A 119 10.54 8.23 -11.42
CA ASN A 119 10.33 9.65 -11.11
C ASN A 119 8.83 10.00 -11.15
N ARG A 120 8.07 9.46 -12.11
CA ARG A 120 6.60 9.61 -12.15
C ARG A 120 5.94 9.02 -10.90
N ALA A 121 6.33 7.81 -10.51
CA ALA A 121 5.79 7.16 -9.30
C ALA A 121 6.05 7.98 -8.03
N LEU A 122 7.23 8.55 -7.89
CA LEU A 122 7.58 9.44 -6.76
C LEU A 122 6.74 10.73 -6.79
N ARG A 123 6.56 11.35 -7.97
CA ARG A 123 5.70 12.54 -8.13
C ARG A 123 4.24 12.25 -7.80
N MET A 124 3.69 11.08 -8.18
CA MET A 124 2.33 10.66 -7.81
C MET A 124 2.15 10.61 -6.29
N VAL A 125 3.17 10.12 -5.56
CA VAL A 125 3.19 10.17 -4.08
C VAL A 125 3.22 11.61 -3.59
N ASP A 126 4.07 12.47 -4.15
CA ASP A 126 4.21 13.86 -3.72
C ASP A 126 2.93 14.68 -3.96
N GLU A 127 2.24 14.46 -5.08
CA GLU A 127 0.95 15.10 -5.37
C GLU A 127 -0.12 14.65 -4.35
N LEU A 128 -0.21 13.34 -4.11
CA LEU A 128 -1.18 12.82 -3.14
C LEU A 128 -0.90 13.33 -1.70
N CYS A 129 0.36 13.51 -1.32
CA CYS A 129 0.72 14.10 -0.03
C CYS A 129 0.27 15.56 0.14
N LYS A 130 0.11 16.31 -0.98
CA LYS A 130 -0.42 17.69 -0.97
C LYS A 130 -1.94 17.74 -0.92
N GLU A 131 -2.61 16.76 -1.54
CA GLU A 131 -4.06 16.75 -1.72
C GLU A 131 -4.82 16.04 -0.59
N ALA A 132 -4.18 15.08 0.07
CA ALA A 132 -4.82 14.20 1.05
C ALA A 132 -4.09 14.26 2.41
N PRO A 133 -4.78 13.89 3.51
CA PRO A 133 -4.22 13.93 4.86
C PRO A 133 -3.23 12.76 5.10
N ILE A 134 -2.17 12.70 4.31
CA ILE A 134 -1.16 11.65 4.41
C ILE A 134 -0.24 11.87 5.61
N ASP A 135 0.03 10.81 6.36
CA ASP A 135 1.11 10.77 7.34
C ASP A 135 2.44 10.56 6.62
N THR A 136 3.17 11.63 6.38
CA THR A 136 4.47 11.59 5.70
C THR A 136 5.55 10.80 6.46
N ASN A 137 5.32 10.47 7.73
CA ASN A 137 6.17 9.57 8.50
C ASN A 137 5.74 8.09 8.39
N ARG A 138 4.66 7.79 7.64
CA ARG A 138 4.18 6.44 7.36
C ARG A 138 3.93 6.25 5.88
N ILE A 139 4.95 6.52 5.06
CA ILE A 139 4.98 6.21 3.64
C ILE A 139 5.80 4.95 3.45
N TYR A 140 5.20 3.94 2.82
CA TYR A 140 5.80 2.63 2.61
C TYR A 140 6.00 2.36 1.13
N LEU A 141 7.02 1.56 0.83
CA LEU A 141 7.36 1.17 -0.54
C LEU A 141 7.31 -0.34 -0.66
N THR A 142 6.60 -0.84 -1.66
CA THR A 142 6.56 -2.27 -1.98
C THR A 142 6.46 -2.50 -3.48
N GLY A 143 6.89 -3.66 -3.93
CA GLY A 143 6.76 -4.06 -5.31
C GLY A 143 7.18 -5.50 -5.54
N LEU A 144 6.73 -6.07 -6.67
CA LEU A 144 6.98 -7.45 -7.04
C LEU A 144 7.83 -7.56 -8.31
N SER A 145 8.70 -8.58 -8.40
CA SER A 145 9.53 -8.86 -9.57
C SER A 145 10.32 -7.60 -10.01
N MET A 146 10.08 -7.05 -11.17
CA MET A 146 10.63 -5.76 -11.61
C MET A 146 10.39 -4.66 -10.56
N GLY A 147 9.20 -4.60 -9.94
CA GLY A 147 8.88 -3.70 -8.85
C GLY A 147 9.62 -4.02 -7.55
N GLY A 148 9.99 -5.29 -7.32
CA GLY A 148 10.87 -5.69 -6.23
C GLY A 148 12.29 -5.10 -6.40
N TYR A 149 12.83 -5.14 -7.62
CA TYR A 149 14.08 -4.41 -7.95
C TYR A 149 13.92 -2.90 -7.77
N GLY A 150 12.77 -2.34 -8.20
CA GLY A 150 12.44 -0.93 -7.98
C GLY A 150 12.40 -0.56 -6.51
N THR A 151 11.86 -1.44 -5.67
CA THR A 151 11.80 -1.24 -4.21
C THR A 151 13.20 -1.09 -3.62
N TRP A 152 14.13 -1.99 -3.93
CA TRP A 152 15.52 -1.86 -3.50
C TRP A 152 16.20 -0.60 -4.04
N SER A 153 15.97 -0.30 -5.34
CA SER A 153 16.60 0.86 -5.99
C SER A 153 16.11 2.19 -5.42
N LEU A 154 14.81 2.34 -5.17
CA LEU A 154 14.23 3.56 -4.60
C LEU A 154 14.51 3.70 -3.11
N ALA A 155 14.64 2.59 -2.37
CA ALA A 155 15.10 2.64 -0.98
C ALA A 155 16.50 3.25 -0.88
N ALA A 156 17.40 2.85 -1.77
CA ALA A 156 18.76 3.37 -1.81
C ALA A 156 18.87 4.84 -2.28
N ALA A 157 17.98 5.27 -3.18
CA ALA A 157 18.00 6.63 -3.72
C ALA A 157 17.28 7.65 -2.82
N GLU A 158 16.21 7.23 -2.14
CA GLU A 158 15.33 8.10 -1.34
C GLU A 158 15.17 7.56 0.10
N PRO A 159 16.28 7.26 0.84
CA PRO A 159 16.19 6.56 2.11
C PRO A 159 15.39 7.31 3.18
N LYS A 160 15.33 8.64 3.08
CA LYS A 160 14.57 9.49 4.00
C LYS A 160 13.07 9.54 3.74
N ARG A 161 12.59 8.87 2.69
CA ARG A 161 11.17 8.88 2.31
C ARG A 161 10.38 7.76 2.96
N TRP A 162 10.98 6.60 3.19
CA TRP A 162 10.29 5.37 3.48
C TRP A 162 10.30 5.02 4.96
N ALA A 163 9.14 4.71 5.53
CA ALA A 163 9.00 4.19 6.89
C ALA A 163 9.29 2.69 6.96
N ALA A 164 9.05 1.95 5.88
CA ALA A 164 9.45 0.57 5.70
C ALA A 164 9.40 0.20 4.22
N ILE A 165 10.09 -0.89 3.85
CA ILE A 165 10.09 -1.44 2.51
C ILE A 165 9.72 -2.94 2.52
N VAL A 166 8.98 -3.35 1.48
CA VAL A 166 8.58 -4.76 1.29
C VAL A 166 8.90 -5.19 -0.15
N PRO A 167 10.15 -5.56 -0.45
CA PRO A 167 10.52 -6.10 -1.76
C PRO A 167 10.09 -7.56 -1.89
N VAL A 168 9.42 -7.90 -3.01
CA VAL A 168 8.93 -9.26 -3.29
C VAL A 168 9.56 -9.78 -4.57
N CYS A 169 10.15 -10.98 -4.55
CA CYS A 169 10.82 -11.70 -5.65
C CYS A 169 11.63 -10.78 -6.57
N GLY A 170 12.44 -9.93 -5.98
CA GLY A 170 13.32 -8.99 -6.67
C GLY A 170 14.74 -9.05 -6.13
N GLY A 171 15.61 -8.23 -6.69
CA GLY A 171 17.00 -8.08 -6.24
C GLY A 171 17.43 -6.63 -6.26
N GLY A 172 18.61 -6.34 -5.73
CA GLY A 172 19.19 -5.02 -5.68
C GLY A 172 20.71 -5.06 -5.82
N ASN A 173 21.35 -3.93 -5.55
CA ASN A 173 22.80 -3.86 -5.44
C ASN A 173 23.20 -3.96 -3.96
N PRO A 174 23.87 -5.06 -3.53
CA PRO A 174 24.30 -5.22 -2.14
C PRO A 174 25.23 -4.11 -1.62
N ALA A 175 25.94 -3.43 -2.50
CA ALA A 175 26.82 -2.31 -2.12
C ALA A 175 26.05 -1.06 -1.67
N ASP A 176 24.76 -0.98 -1.98
CA ASP A 176 23.92 0.19 -1.64
C ASP A 176 23.21 0.07 -0.28
N VAL A 177 23.26 -1.10 0.38
CA VAL A 177 22.45 -1.35 1.60
C VAL A 177 22.78 -0.40 2.76
N GLY A 178 24.04 0.08 2.84
CA GLY A 178 24.44 1.07 3.84
C GLY A 178 23.67 2.40 3.76
N LYS A 179 23.10 2.74 2.59
CA LYS A 179 22.33 3.97 2.39
C LYS A 179 20.95 3.92 3.05
N PHE A 180 20.41 2.71 3.28
CA PHE A 180 19.06 2.50 3.80
C PHE A 180 18.98 1.43 4.90
N LYS A 181 20.10 1.14 5.57
CA LYS A 181 20.20 0.10 6.61
C LYS A 181 19.21 0.28 7.76
N ASP A 182 18.83 1.53 8.05
CA ASP A 182 17.92 1.86 9.14
C ASP A 182 16.42 1.79 8.73
N ILE A 183 16.12 1.47 7.46
CA ILE A 183 14.74 1.29 7.00
C ILE A 183 14.29 -0.13 7.35
N PRO A 184 13.22 -0.32 8.15
CA PRO A 184 12.61 -1.62 8.37
C PRO A 184 12.30 -2.32 7.05
N CYS A 185 12.79 -3.54 6.88
CA CYS A 185 12.66 -4.32 5.65
C CYS A 185 12.04 -5.68 5.94
N TRP A 186 11.03 -6.08 5.15
CA TRP A 186 10.56 -7.46 5.12
C TRP A 186 10.54 -7.95 3.67
N CYS A 187 11.51 -8.79 3.32
CA CYS A 187 11.67 -9.33 1.98
C CYS A 187 10.99 -10.70 1.85
N PHE A 188 10.39 -10.96 0.68
CA PHE A 188 9.71 -12.22 0.37
C PHE A 188 10.20 -12.80 -0.96
N HIS A 189 10.36 -14.15 -1.02
CA HIS A 189 10.73 -14.83 -2.26
C HIS A 189 10.27 -16.28 -2.25
N GLY A 190 10.07 -16.88 -3.42
CA GLY A 190 9.85 -18.31 -3.57
C GLY A 190 11.15 -19.04 -3.90
N ASP A 191 11.45 -20.18 -3.25
CA ASP A 191 12.70 -20.92 -3.42
C ASP A 191 12.84 -21.63 -4.79
N LYS A 192 11.69 -21.78 -5.52
CA LYS A 192 11.63 -22.35 -6.88
C LYS A 192 11.46 -21.30 -7.97
N ASP A 193 11.76 -20.04 -7.66
CA ASP A 193 11.68 -18.96 -8.65
C ASP A 193 12.74 -19.17 -9.76
N THR A 194 12.26 -19.36 -11.00
CA THR A 194 13.09 -19.53 -12.18
C THR A 194 13.26 -18.24 -12.99
N ALA A 195 12.43 -17.23 -12.75
CA ALA A 195 12.49 -15.94 -13.44
C ALA A 195 13.46 -14.96 -12.75
N VAL A 196 13.36 -14.87 -11.43
CA VAL A 196 14.31 -14.15 -10.58
C VAL A 196 14.81 -15.12 -9.52
N LYS A 197 16.08 -15.50 -9.64
CA LYS A 197 16.68 -16.47 -8.72
C LYS A 197 16.59 -15.99 -7.28
N VAL A 198 16.20 -16.86 -6.36
CA VAL A 198 16.03 -16.58 -4.93
C VAL A 198 17.29 -15.99 -4.28
N GLU A 199 18.47 -16.35 -4.82
CA GLU A 199 19.77 -15.82 -4.42
C GLU A 199 19.81 -14.29 -4.46
N LYS A 200 19.04 -13.64 -5.35
CA LYS A 200 18.96 -12.17 -5.44
C LYS A 200 18.40 -11.53 -4.18
N SER A 201 17.41 -12.16 -3.54
CA SER A 201 16.92 -11.69 -2.24
C SER A 201 17.87 -12.08 -1.11
N ARG A 202 18.41 -13.30 -1.12
CA ARG A 202 19.37 -13.76 -0.10
C ARG A 202 20.59 -12.84 -0.03
N GLU A 203 21.18 -12.47 -1.20
CA GLU A 203 22.30 -11.53 -1.31
C GLU A 203 22.01 -10.18 -0.64
N MET A 204 20.81 -9.64 -0.84
CA MET A 204 20.40 -8.37 -0.24
C MET A 204 20.20 -8.48 1.28
N ILE A 205 19.59 -9.56 1.74
CA ILE A 205 19.36 -9.81 3.19
C ILE A 205 20.70 -10.02 3.92
N GLU A 206 21.61 -10.79 3.34
CA GLU A 206 22.94 -10.99 3.90
C GLU A 206 23.74 -9.68 3.96
N ALA A 207 23.64 -8.86 2.91
CA ALA A 207 24.29 -7.56 2.89
C ALA A 207 23.73 -6.61 3.96
N LEU A 208 22.40 -6.57 4.16
CA LEU A 208 21.79 -5.79 5.23
C LEU A 208 22.27 -6.25 6.62
N LYS A 209 22.32 -7.56 6.87
CA LYS A 209 22.83 -8.09 8.13
C LYS A 209 24.29 -7.72 8.40
N LYS A 210 25.14 -7.67 7.36
CA LYS A 210 26.55 -7.25 7.46
C LYS A 210 26.73 -5.79 7.88
N VAL A 211 25.74 -4.93 7.64
CA VAL A 211 25.73 -3.53 8.08
C VAL A 211 24.86 -3.31 9.33
N GLU A 212 24.67 -4.39 10.12
CA GLU A 212 23.94 -4.36 11.39
C GLU A 212 22.46 -3.93 11.27
N SER A 213 21.84 -4.16 10.11
CA SER A 213 20.40 -4.06 9.95
C SER A 213 19.73 -5.38 10.35
N ASP A 214 18.47 -5.31 10.80
CA ASP A 214 17.65 -6.48 11.19
C ASP A 214 16.48 -6.70 10.22
N PRO A 215 16.74 -7.12 8.97
CA PRO A 215 15.69 -7.36 7.99
C PRO A 215 14.94 -8.65 8.30
N LYS A 216 13.60 -8.62 8.15
CA LYS A 216 12.80 -9.84 8.07
C LYS A 216 12.90 -10.45 6.68
N TYR A 217 13.00 -11.77 6.61
CA TYR A 217 13.01 -12.53 5.36
C TYR A 217 12.09 -13.73 5.45
N THR A 218 11.22 -13.89 4.47
CA THR A 218 10.37 -15.06 4.31
C THR A 218 10.63 -15.68 2.95
N GLU A 219 11.17 -16.90 2.96
CA GLU A 219 11.35 -17.72 1.78
C GLU A 219 10.28 -18.81 1.77
N TYR A 220 9.52 -18.89 0.68
CA TYR A 220 8.42 -19.85 0.58
C TYR A 220 8.87 -21.14 -0.10
N PRO A 221 8.92 -22.28 0.62
CA PRO A 221 9.29 -23.56 0.04
C PRO A 221 8.34 -24.00 -1.07
N GLY A 222 8.90 -24.48 -2.19
CA GLY A 222 8.16 -25.00 -3.33
C GLY A 222 7.45 -23.94 -4.17
N VAL A 223 7.64 -22.65 -3.88
CA VAL A 223 6.96 -21.55 -4.59
C VAL A 223 7.84 -20.99 -5.70
N GLY A 224 7.24 -20.82 -6.89
CA GLY A 224 7.89 -20.19 -8.04
C GLY A 224 7.83 -18.66 -8.00
N HIS A 225 7.87 -18.03 -9.19
CA HIS A 225 7.98 -16.57 -9.33
C HIS A 225 6.80 -15.80 -8.72
N ASN A 226 5.58 -16.34 -8.74
CA ASN A 226 4.39 -15.68 -8.21
C ASN A 226 4.27 -15.70 -6.67
N SER A 227 5.39 -15.57 -5.96
CA SER A 227 5.42 -15.54 -4.49
C SER A 227 4.68 -14.35 -3.88
N TRP A 228 4.34 -13.33 -4.67
CA TRP A 228 3.57 -12.16 -4.22
C TRP A 228 2.16 -12.46 -3.73
N ASP A 229 1.50 -13.50 -4.25
CA ASP A 229 0.18 -13.90 -3.76
C ASP A 229 0.24 -14.32 -2.30
N LYS A 230 1.27 -15.11 -1.95
CA LYS A 230 1.54 -15.50 -0.56
C LYS A 230 2.04 -14.31 0.28
N ALA A 231 2.95 -13.52 -0.27
CA ALA A 231 3.54 -12.38 0.44
C ALA A 231 2.48 -11.39 0.90
N TYR A 232 1.65 -10.88 0.00
CA TYR A 232 0.58 -9.94 0.35
C TYR A 232 -0.60 -10.60 1.07
N GLY A 233 -0.69 -11.93 1.05
CA GLY A 233 -1.64 -12.72 1.84
C GLY A 233 -1.14 -13.10 3.23
N THR A 234 0.12 -12.78 3.59
CA THR A 234 0.68 -13.07 4.92
C THR A 234 -0.04 -12.25 5.99
N PRO A 235 -0.71 -12.88 6.98
CA PRO A 235 -1.54 -12.15 7.95
C PRO A 235 -0.79 -11.09 8.75
N GLU A 236 0.49 -11.33 9.05
CA GLU A 236 1.33 -10.46 9.86
C GLU A 236 1.90 -9.28 9.08
N LEU A 237 1.85 -9.29 7.74
CA LEU A 237 2.52 -8.28 6.91
C LEU A 237 1.98 -6.87 7.18
N PHE A 238 0.67 -6.67 7.06
CA PHE A 238 0.10 -5.33 7.22
C PHE A 238 0.12 -4.83 8.66
N PRO A 239 -0.15 -5.64 9.70
CA PRO A 239 0.09 -5.24 11.09
C PRO A 239 1.52 -4.79 11.34
N TRP A 240 2.52 -5.55 10.84
CA TRP A 240 3.92 -5.18 10.94
C TRP A 240 4.21 -3.88 10.17
N LEU A 241 3.75 -3.77 8.92
CA LEU A 241 4.01 -2.61 8.07
C LEU A 241 3.48 -1.32 8.69
N PHE A 242 2.23 -1.31 9.13
CA PHE A 242 1.58 -0.14 9.70
C PHE A 242 2.08 0.24 11.10
N ALA A 243 2.78 -0.65 11.78
CA ALA A 243 3.49 -0.35 13.02
C ALA A 243 4.79 0.45 12.78
N GLN A 244 5.34 0.41 11.54
CA GLN A 244 6.57 1.13 11.24
C GLN A 244 6.28 2.62 11.04
N LYS A 245 7.14 3.44 11.61
CA LYS A 245 7.09 4.89 11.46
C LYS A 245 8.51 5.40 11.27
N ARG A 246 8.68 6.30 10.32
CA ARG A 246 9.97 6.95 10.12
C ARG A 246 10.32 7.75 11.37
N THR A 247 11.46 7.45 11.97
CA THR A 247 12.06 8.32 12.97
C THR A 247 12.69 9.52 12.25
N GLU A 248 12.45 10.72 12.74
CA GLU A 248 13.20 11.87 12.25
C GLU A 248 14.68 11.60 12.51
N LEU A 249 15.46 11.56 11.43
CA LEU A 249 16.91 11.48 11.54
C LEU A 249 17.34 12.78 12.24
N LYS A 250 17.83 12.63 13.46
CA LYS A 250 18.47 13.74 14.23
C LYS A 250 19.67 14.28 13.49
#